data_9f71e1e4c3f15b492431014f0f4929ea
#
_entry.id   9f71e1e4c3f15b492431014f0f4929ea
#
_cell.length_a   1.000
_cell.length_b   1.000
_cell.length_c   1.000
_cell.angle_alpha   90.00
_cell.angle_beta   90.00
_cell.angle_gamma   90.00
#
_symmetry.space_group_name_H-M   'P 1'
#
loop_
_entity.id
_entity.type
_entity.pdbx_description
1 polymer ?
#
loop_
_entity_poly.entity_id
_entity_poly.type
_entity_poly.pdbx_seq_one_letter_code
_entity_poly.pdbx_strand_id
1 'polypeptide(L)'
;MNFEYFIALALLCLFYIISIYLMKYIRHFQLANIMFGFVVFVIYVCHSTIIYKSVGFSDWNFQNTLPVANASPFMFSLMPIIMILPKKIKKHFHLLISLLLVAMFLASVLGCVSNAVINYRFRFHFMLDYIAHIILSLYGIFLIRSKQVELTTKNCLISSSIILGTATVMLVLNLILDTSFFGLSLRGKHNIYNNILTDNSYVSALLYYLGARVMLFLGFLACKFFSKERFAITKKAEK
;
A
#
# COMPACT_ATOMS: atom_id res chain seq x y z
N MET A 1 -23.20 11.17 -9.09
CA MET A 1 -22.40 11.07 -7.86
C MET A 1 -23.00 9.96 -6.99
N ASN A 2 -22.20 8.98 -6.56
CA ASN A 2 -22.71 7.83 -5.80
C ASN A 2 -22.47 8.06 -4.30
N PHE A 3 -23.57 8.24 -3.55
CA PHE A 3 -23.52 8.54 -2.11
C PHE A 3 -23.02 7.37 -1.25
N GLU A 4 -23.16 6.14 -1.73
CA GLU A 4 -22.69 4.93 -1.01
C GLU A 4 -21.17 4.94 -0.80
N TYR A 5 -20.37 5.45 -1.76
CA TYR A 5 -18.93 5.58 -1.60
C TYR A 5 -18.55 6.63 -0.54
N PHE A 6 -19.33 7.70 -0.36
CA PHE A 6 -19.08 8.67 0.71
C PHE A 6 -19.39 8.09 2.09
N ILE A 7 -20.48 7.32 2.21
CA ILE A 7 -20.77 6.59 3.44
C ILE A 7 -19.64 5.60 3.74
N ALA A 8 -19.22 4.84 2.74
CA ALA A 8 -18.12 3.89 2.89
C ALA A 8 -16.82 4.57 3.32
N LEU A 9 -16.49 5.73 2.73
CA LEU A 9 -15.32 6.52 3.12
C LEU A 9 -15.41 6.98 4.58
N ALA A 10 -16.57 7.49 5.01
CA ALA A 10 -16.76 7.90 6.40
C ALA A 10 -16.58 6.72 7.37
N LEU A 11 -17.14 5.55 7.04
CA LEU A 11 -16.96 4.33 7.84
C LEU A 11 -15.51 3.86 7.87
N LEU A 12 -14.78 3.91 6.74
CA LEU A 12 -13.36 3.57 6.68
C LEU A 12 -12.50 4.53 7.52
N CYS A 13 -12.77 5.82 7.48
CA CYS A 13 -12.08 6.80 8.31
C CYS A 13 -12.36 6.57 9.81
N LEU A 14 -13.61 6.31 10.17
CA LEU A 14 -14.00 5.99 11.54
C LEU A 14 -13.31 4.71 12.03
N PHE A 15 -13.34 3.65 11.21
CA PHE A 15 -12.62 2.40 11.48
C PHE A 15 -11.12 2.63 11.69
N TYR A 16 -10.50 3.46 10.85
CA TYR A 16 -9.08 3.81 10.95
C TYR A 16 -8.75 4.48 12.29
N ILE A 17 -9.52 5.50 12.67
CA ILE A 17 -9.33 6.24 13.94
C ILE A 17 -9.51 5.32 15.14
N ILE A 18 -10.61 4.54 15.17
CA ILE A 18 -10.88 3.58 16.25
C ILE A 18 -9.77 2.54 16.35
N SER A 19 -9.31 2.00 15.23
CA SER A 19 -8.23 1.00 15.20
C SER A 19 -6.92 1.56 15.76
N ILE A 20 -6.55 2.80 15.42
CA ILE A 20 -5.37 3.47 15.99
C ILE A 20 -5.49 3.58 17.52
N TYR A 21 -6.68 3.91 18.02
CA TYR A 21 -6.91 4.00 19.46
C TYR A 21 -6.82 2.64 20.14
N LEU A 22 -7.41 1.59 19.54
CA LEU A 22 -7.44 0.24 20.08
C LEU A 22 -6.08 -0.48 20.05
N MET A 23 -5.15 -0.05 19.20
CA MET A 23 -3.81 -0.66 19.09
C MET A 23 -3.05 -0.71 20.43
N LYS A 24 -3.34 0.20 21.35
CA LYS A 24 -2.70 0.21 22.70
C LYS A 24 -3.01 -1.03 23.53
N TYR A 25 -4.06 -1.76 23.20
CA TYR A 25 -4.47 -2.97 23.91
C TYR A 25 -3.86 -4.25 23.34
N ILE A 26 -3.15 -4.17 22.20
CA ILE A 26 -2.50 -5.33 21.59
C ILE A 26 -1.32 -5.75 22.45
N ARG A 27 -1.36 -6.98 22.97
CA ARG A 27 -0.31 -7.56 23.84
C ARG A 27 0.62 -8.51 23.08
N HIS A 28 0.08 -9.30 22.14
CA HIS A 28 0.81 -10.33 21.40
C HIS A 28 1.22 -9.81 20.00
N PHE A 29 2.41 -9.20 19.92
CA PHE A 29 2.87 -8.54 18.69
C PHE A 29 3.11 -9.51 17.53
N GLN A 30 3.60 -10.73 17.80
CA GLN A 30 3.79 -11.72 16.74
C GLN A 30 2.45 -12.15 16.13
N LEU A 31 1.47 -12.47 16.97
CA LEU A 31 0.13 -12.80 16.51
C LEU A 31 -0.50 -11.66 15.73
N ALA A 32 -0.38 -10.41 16.21
CA ALA A 32 -0.87 -9.24 15.51
C ALA A 32 -0.22 -9.08 14.12
N ASN A 33 1.10 -9.27 13.99
CA ASN A 33 1.79 -9.24 12.70
C ASN A 33 1.20 -10.28 11.73
N ILE A 34 1.03 -11.51 12.19
CA ILE A 34 0.47 -12.60 11.38
C ILE A 34 -0.96 -12.25 10.95
N MET A 35 -1.79 -11.77 11.88
CA MET A 35 -3.18 -11.40 11.59
C MET A 35 -3.29 -10.26 10.57
N PHE A 36 -2.51 -9.18 10.73
CA PHE A 36 -2.50 -8.10 9.76
C PHE A 36 -2.09 -8.59 8.36
N GLY A 37 -0.98 -9.34 8.29
CA GLY A 37 -0.49 -9.88 7.02
C GLY A 37 -1.46 -10.85 6.36
N PHE A 38 -2.04 -11.77 7.14
CA PHE A 38 -3.01 -12.73 6.65
C PHE A 38 -4.30 -12.06 6.14
N VAL A 39 -4.85 -11.12 6.90
CA VAL A 39 -6.07 -10.40 6.50
C VAL A 39 -5.85 -9.62 5.21
N VAL A 40 -4.75 -8.87 5.07
CA VAL A 40 -4.43 -8.15 3.83
C VAL A 40 -4.31 -9.10 2.65
N PHE A 41 -3.61 -10.22 2.84
CA PHE A 41 -3.42 -11.22 1.78
C PHE A 41 -4.75 -11.86 1.35
N VAL A 42 -5.60 -12.26 2.31
CA VAL A 42 -6.91 -12.85 2.01
C VAL A 42 -7.80 -11.86 1.25
N ILE A 43 -7.85 -10.59 1.69
CA ILE A 43 -8.64 -9.56 0.99
C ILE A 43 -8.11 -9.36 -0.44
N TYR A 44 -6.79 -9.33 -0.62
CA TYR A 44 -6.17 -9.22 -1.93
C TYR A 44 -6.53 -10.40 -2.84
N VAL A 45 -6.46 -11.63 -2.36
CA VAL A 45 -6.85 -12.84 -3.13
C VAL A 45 -8.34 -12.80 -3.49
N CYS A 46 -9.21 -12.43 -2.54
CA CYS A 46 -10.65 -12.27 -2.80
C CYS A 46 -10.91 -11.21 -3.87
N HIS A 47 -10.29 -10.03 -3.75
CA HIS A 47 -10.41 -8.94 -4.73
C HIS A 47 -9.99 -9.41 -6.14
N SER A 48 -8.80 -9.99 -6.28
CA SER A 48 -8.29 -10.48 -7.56
C SER A 48 -9.16 -11.58 -8.16
N THR A 49 -9.69 -12.49 -7.33
CA THR A 49 -10.58 -13.57 -7.77
C THR A 49 -11.92 -13.03 -8.28
N ILE A 50 -12.50 -12.03 -7.62
CA ILE A 50 -13.76 -11.42 -8.05
C ILE A 50 -13.57 -10.75 -9.41
N ILE A 51 -12.48 -10.00 -9.59
CA ILE A 51 -12.18 -9.35 -10.88
C ILE A 51 -11.95 -10.42 -11.96
N TYR A 52 -11.12 -11.45 -11.68
CA TYR A 52 -10.89 -12.53 -12.63
C TYR A 52 -12.19 -13.19 -13.11
N LYS A 53 -13.11 -13.50 -12.20
CA LYS A 53 -14.41 -14.09 -12.52
C LYS A 53 -15.31 -13.16 -13.35
N SER A 54 -15.17 -11.86 -13.20
CA SER A 54 -16.02 -10.88 -13.89
C SER A 54 -15.53 -10.54 -15.30
N VAL A 55 -14.21 -10.52 -15.55
CA VAL A 55 -13.63 -10.01 -16.81
C VAL A 55 -12.63 -10.95 -17.47
N GLY A 56 -12.14 -11.96 -16.77
CA GLY A 56 -11.17 -12.94 -17.31
C GLY A 56 -9.71 -12.49 -17.23
N PHE A 57 -8.80 -13.39 -17.60
CA PHE A 57 -7.35 -13.22 -17.44
C PHE A 57 -6.74 -12.14 -18.36
N SER A 58 -7.25 -12.00 -19.56
CA SER A 58 -6.73 -11.05 -20.56
C SER A 58 -7.17 -9.61 -20.34
N ASP A 59 -8.13 -9.38 -19.44
CA ASP A 59 -8.63 -8.03 -19.17
C ASP A 59 -7.65 -7.20 -18.37
N TRP A 60 -7.53 -5.93 -18.74
CA TRP A 60 -6.64 -4.98 -18.08
C TRP A 60 -6.93 -4.80 -16.58
N ASN A 61 -8.21 -4.83 -16.17
CA ASN A 61 -8.57 -4.71 -14.76
C ASN A 61 -8.02 -5.87 -13.93
N PHE A 62 -8.06 -7.12 -14.46
CA PHE A 62 -7.44 -8.25 -13.79
C PHE A 62 -5.92 -8.13 -13.79
N GLN A 63 -5.32 -7.76 -14.91
CA GLN A 63 -3.86 -7.60 -15.01
C GLN A 63 -3.32 -6.59 -14.00
N ASN A 64 -4.09 -5.53 -13.68
CA ASN A 64 -3.73 -4.58 -12.62
C ASN A 64 -3.75 -5.15 -11.20
N THR A 65 -4.36 -6.31 -10.98
CA THR A 65 -4.31 -6.98 -9.67
C THR A 65 -3.06 -7.85 -9.50
N LEU A 66 -2.31 -8.10 -10.56
CA LEU A 66 -1.10 -8.92 -10.49
C LEU A 66 -0.03 -8.24 -9.63
N PRO A 67 0.81 -9.02 -8.90
CA PRO A 67 1.85 -8.47 -8.03
C PRO A 67 2.83 -7.51 -8.72
N VAL A 68 3.05 -7.72 -10.01
CA VAL A 68 3.97 -6.90 -10.83
C VAL A 68 3.30 -5.65 -11.43
N ALA A 69 1.99 -5.55 -11.36
CA ALA A 69 1.26 -4.45 -12.00
C ALA A 69 1.44 -3.12 -11.29
N ASN A 70 1.37 -3.12 -9.96
CA ASN A 70 1.42 -1.92 -9.13
C ASN A 70 2.07 -2.18 -7.77
N ALA A 71 2.47 -1.09 -7.10
CA ALA A 71 3.10 -1.15 -5.78
C ALA A 71 2.18 -1.79 -4.71
N SER A 72 0.87 -1.55 -4.77
CA SER A 72 -0.09 -2.10 -3.81
C SER A 72 -0.26 -3.62 -3.95
N PRO A 73 -0.59 -4.19 -5.13
CA PRO A 73 -0.58 -5.63 -5.34
C PRO A 73 0.75 -6.29 -5.00
N PHE A 74 1.89 -5.64 -5.33
CA PHE A 74 3.21 -6.11 -4.94
C PHE A 74 3.33 -6.25 -3.42
N MET A 75 2.96 -5.23 -2.66
CA MET A 75 3.03 -5.26 -1.20
C MET A 75 2.05 -6.28 -0.60
N PHE A 76 0.82 -6.37 -1.11
CA PHE A 76 -0.20 -7.31 -0.60
C PHE A 76 0.20 -8.76 -0.81
N SER A 77 0.78 -9.10 -1.96
CA SER A 77 1.23 -10.46 -2.28
C SER A 77 2.49 -10.87 -1.50
N LEU A 78 3.35 -9.91 -1.13
CA LEU A 78 4.56 -10.19 -0.34
C LEU A 78 4.28 -10.43 1.15
N MET A 79 3.09 -10.09 1.67
CA MET A 79 2.79 -10.18 3.10
C MET A 79 3.09 -11.57 3.71
N PRO A 80 2.67 -12.71 3.10
CA PRO A 80 3.02 -14.03 3.64
C PRO A 80 4.53 -14.29 3.66
N ILE A 81 5.24 -13.83 2.62
CA ILE A 81 6.69 -13.99 2.52
C ILE A 81 7.40 -13.16 3.59
N ILE A 82 6.97 -11.92 3.80
CA ILE A 82 7.54 -11.04 4.84
C ILE A 82 7.43 -11.69 6.23
N MET A 83 6.35 -12.43 6.50
CA MET A 83 6.15 -13.09 7.80
C MET A 83 7.22 -14.15 8.10
N ILE A 84 7.71 -14.86 7.09
CA ILE A 84 8.70 -15.94 7.25
C ILE A 84 10.16 -15.50 7.08
N LEU A 85 10.41 -14.27 6.62
CA LEU A 85 11.76 -13.77 6.43
C LEU A 85 12.54 -13.68 7.75
N PRO A 86 13.89 -13.87 7.71
CA PRO A 86 14.76 -13.62 8.86
C PRO A 86 14.59 -12.20 9.40
N LYS A 87 14.69 -12.04 10.72
CA LYS A 87 14.51 -10.72 11.40
C LYS A 87 15.35 -9.59 10.77
N LYS A 88 16.60 -9.91 10.35
CA LYS A 88 17.52 -8.95 9.74
C LYS A 88 17.01 -8.36 8.43
N ILE A 89 16.33 -9.14 7.62
CA ILE A 89 15.73 -8.71 6.33
C ILE A 89 14.34 -8.13 6.58
N LYS A 90 13.52 -8.80 7.39
CA LYS A 90 12.16 -8.43 7.74
C LYS A 90 12.05 -6.98 8.25
N LYS A 91 13.01 -6.48 9.03
CA LYS A 91 13.01 -5.12 9.55
C LYS A 91 12.95 -4.06 8.44
N HIS A 92 13.58 -4.28 7.29
CA HIS A 92 13.55 -3.35 6.17
C HIS A 92 12.20 -3.35 5.45
N PHE A 93 11.56 -4.52 5.32
CA PHE A 93 10.19 -4.59 4.78
C PHE A 93 9.17 -3.99 5.75
N HIS A 94 9.29 -4.22 7.06
CA HIS A 94 8.44 -3.59 8.06
C HIS A 94 8.58 -2.06 8.02
N LEU A 95 9.80 -1.56 7.89
CA LEU A 95 10.01 -0.12 7.75
C LEU A 95 9.45 0.41 6.42
N LEU A 96 9.61 -0.32 5.31
CA LEU A 96 9.01 0.03 4.02
C LEU A 96 7.48 0.13 4.13
N ILE A 97 6.80 -0.85 4.74
CA ILE A 97 5.36 -0.80 5.00
C ILE A 97 5.00 0.46 5.81
N SER A 98 5.80 0.76 6.83
CA SER A 98 5.58 1.96 7.65
C SER A 98 5.81 3.26 6.87
N LEU A 99 6.79 3.31 5.96
CA LEU A 99 7.01 4.47 5.09
C LEU A 99 5.89 4.66 4.05
N LEU A 100 5.22 3.58 3.67
CA LEU A 100 4.10 3.63 2.72
C LEU A 100 2.74 3.95 3.37
N LEU A 101 2.66 4.05 4.70
CA LEU A 101 1.39 4.23 5.41
C LEU A 101 0.56 5.42 4.90
N VAL A 102 1.21 6.54 4.58
CA VAL A 102 0.52 7.75 4.05
C VAL A 102 0.01 7.48 2.64
N ALA A 103 0.83 6.86 1.79
CA ALA A 103 0.44 6.53 0.42
C ALA A 103 -0.75 5.56 0.41
N MET A 104 -0.75 4.54 1.26
CA MET A 104 -1.83 3.56 1.36
C MET A 104 -3.13 4.18 1.89
N PHE A 105 -3.05 5.05 2.90
CA PHE A 105 -4.21 5.80 3.37
C PHE A 105 -4.80 6.69 2.26
N LEU A 106 -3.96 7.49 1.61
CA LEU A 106 -4.39 8.37 0.53
C LEU A 106 -4.94 7.61 -0.67
N ALA A 107 -4.36 6.47 -1.04
CA ALA A 107 -4.88 5.62 -2.13
C ALA A 107 -6.32 5.16 -1.83
N SER A 108 -6.62 4.78 -0.58
CA SER A 108 -7.97 4.42 -0.16
C SER A 108 -8.94 5.62 -0.25
N VAL A 109 -8.56 6.77 0.32
CA VAL A 109 -9.39 7.98 0.34
C VAL A 109 -9.66 8.49 -1.07
N LEU A 110 -8.61 8.70 -1.87
CA LEU A 110 -8.73 9.20 -3.23
C LEU A 110 -9.48 8.23 -4.14
N GLY A 111 -9.27 6.93 -3.96
CA GLY A 111 -10.01 5.89 -4.66
C GLY A 111 -11.52 5.95 -4.36
N CYS A 112 -11.92 6.06 -3.10
CA CYS A 112 -13.33 6.23 -2.72
C CYS A 112 -13.93 7.51 -3.33
N VAL A 113 -13.22 8.64 -3.24
CA VAL A 113 -13.69 9.93 -3.78
C VAL A 113 -13.83 9.86 -5.30
N SER A 114 -12.82 9.35 -6.00
CA SER A 114 -12.82 9.20 -7.44
C SER A 114 -13.98 8.31 -7.91
N ASN A 115 -14.19 7.16 -7.25
CA ASN A 115 -15.32 6.29 -7.59
C ASN A 115 -16.69 6.88 -7.21
N ALA A 116 -16.78 7.70 -6.18
CA ALA A 116 -18.00 8.43 -5.86
C ALA A 116 -18.40 9.41 -6.97
N VAL A 117 -17.42 9.99 -7.66
CA VAL A 117 -17.65 10.96 -8.74
C VAL A 117 -17.92 10.26 -10.07
N ILE A 118 -17.12 9.21 -10.39
CA ILE A 118 -17.09 8.59 -11.73
C ILE A 118 -18.14 7.48 -11.86
N ASN A 119 -18.33 6.65 -10.82
CA ASN A 119 -19.18 5.46 -10.88
C ASN A 119 -20.59 5.73 -10.39
N TYR A 120 -21.58 5.43 -11.24
CA TYR A 120 -23.00 5.50 -10.87
C TYR A 120 -23.49 4.31 -10.02
N ARG A 121 -22.69 3.22 -9.96
CA ARG A 121 -23.05 2.02 -9.19
C ARG A 121 -21.93 1.65 -8.21
N PHE A 122 -22.32 1.30 -6.99
CA PHE A 122 -21.42 0.77 -5.99
C PHE A 122 -20.87 -0.60 -6.43
N ARG A 123 -19.54 -0.77 -6.31
CA ARG A 123 -18.86 -2.03 -6.68
C ARG A 123 -18.08 -2.55 -5.47
N PHE A 124 -18.51 -3.68 -4.96
CA PHE A 124 -17.93 -4.28 -3.75
C PHE A 124 -16.44 -4.58 -3.86
N HIS A 125 -15.96 -5.00 -5.03
CA HIS A 125 -14.53 -5.31 -5.21
C HIS A 125 -13.63 -4.09 -5.00
N PHE A 126 -14.06 -2.88 -5.36
CA PHE A 126 -13.30 -1.67 -5.05
C PHE A 126 -13.19 -1.44 -3.54
N MET A 127 -14.24 -1.77 -2.78
CA MET A 127 -14.21 -1.66 -1.33
C MET A 127 -13.19 -2.61 -0.70
N LEU A 128 -13.03 -3.82 -1.23
CA LEU A 128 -12.00 -4.75 -0.75
C LEU A 128 -10.59 -4.18 -0.95
N ASP A 129 -10.33 -3.54 -2.09
CA ASP A 129 -9.06 -2.88 -2.36
C ASP A 129 -8.80 -1.74 -1.36
N TYR A 130 -9.79 -0.86 -1.13
CA TYR A 130 -9.66 0.25 -0.18
C TYR A 130 -9.46 -0.25 1.26
N ILE A 131 -10.17 -1.29 1.67
CA ILE A 131 -9.99 -1.92 2.98
C ILE A 131 -8.56 -2.48 3.12
N ALA A 132 -8.03 -3.15 2.09
CA ALA A 132 -6.65 -3.66 2.11
C ALA A 132 -5.63 -2.54 2.30
N HIS A 133 -5.80 -1.41 1.60
CA HIS A 133 -4.95 -0.23 1.74
C HIS A 133 -5.01 0.36 3.16
N ILE A 134 -6.21 0.49 3.73
CA ILE A 134 -6.41 0.98 5.10
C ILE A 134 -5.75 0.04 6.11
N ILE A 135 -5.91 -1.27 5.97
CA ILE A 135 -5.31 -2.25 6.89
C ILE A 135 -3.78 -2.23 6.78
N LEU A 136 -3.22 -2.09 5.58
CA LEU A 136 -1.78 -1.98 5.41
C LEU A 136 -1.23 -0.70 6.03
N SER A 137 -1.94 0.42 5.91
CA SER A 137 -1.61 1.68 6.59
C SER A 137 -1.64 1.52 8.12
N LEU A 138 -2.69 0.90 8.66
CA LEU A 138 -2.80 0.59 10.10
C LEU A 138 -1.67 -0.32 10.57
N TYR A 139 -1.29 -1.31 9.78
CA TYR A 139 -0.16 -2.18 10.09
C TYR A 139 1.15 -1.39 10.17
N GLY A 140 1.37 -0.45 9.25
CA GLY A 140 2.52 0.47 9.32
C GLY A 140 2.58 1.25 10.64
N ILE A 141 1.45 1.81 11.10
CA ILE A 141 1.36 2.51 12.39
C ILE A 141 1.64 1.55 13.56
N PHE A 142 1.07 0.34 13.50
CA PHE A 142 1.29 -0.68 14.52
C PHE A 142 2.78 -1.03 14.67
N LEU A 143 3.49 -1.23 13.56
CA LEU A 143 4.93 -1.53 13.54
C LEU A 143 5.76 -0.42 14.20
N ILE A 144 5.39 0.85 13.97
CA ILE A 144 6.05 2.00 14.58
C ILE A 144 5.77 2.06 16.08
N ARG A 145 4.50 1.99 16.47
CA ARG A 145 4.05 2.11 17.87
C ARG A 145 4.53 0.97 18.75
N SER A 146 4.66 -0.23 18.18
CA SER A 146 5.22 -1.41 18.85
C SER A 146 6.75 -1.45 18.86
N LYS A 147 7.41 -0.40 18.33
CA LYS A 147 8.88 -0.29 18.25
C LYS A 147 9.55 -1.46 17.51
N GLN A 148 8.86 -2.01 16.49
CA GLN A 148 9.40 -3.09 15.64
C GLN A 148 10.25 -2.57 14.47
N VAL A 149 10.25 -1.26 14.25
CA VAL A 149 11.06 -0.58 13.23
C VAL A 149 12.04 0.40 13.85
N GLU A 150 13.22 0.52 13.24
CA GLU A 150 14.25 1.48 13.64
C GLU A 150 14.28 2.63 12.63
N LEU A 151 13.90 3.83 13.08
CA LEU A 151 13.84 5.05 12.27
C LEU A 151 15.22 5.73 12.17
N THR A 152 16.20 5.03 11.63
CA THR A 152 17.50 5.62 11.28
C THR A 152 17.51 6.04 9.81
N THR A 153 18.25 7.09 9.47
CA THR A 153 18.40 7.56 8.07
C THR A 153 18.88 6.42 7.17
N LYS A 154 19.87 5.64 7.65
CA LYS A 154 20.39 4.49 6.91
C LYS A 154 19.31 3.44 6.61
N ASN A 155 18.52 3.05 7.62
CA ASN A 155 17.46 2.05 7.44
C ASN A 155 16.37 2.58 6.50
N CYS A 156 16.01 3.87 6.61
CA CYS A 156 15.02 4.49 5.73
C CYS A 156 15.51 4.54 4.27
N LEU A 157 16.78 4.86 4.04
CA LEU A 157 17.36 4.82 2.68
C LEU A 157 17.33 3.42 2.09
N ILE A 158 17.76 2.39 2.84
CA ILE A 158 17.72 1.00 2.39
C ILE A 158 16.29 0.57 2.06
N SER A 159 15.34 0.84 2.97
CA SER A 159 13.95 0.46 2.78
C SER A 159 13.28 1.19 1.61
N SER A 160 13.58 2.47 1.42
CA SER A 160 13.10 3.25 0.26
C SER A 160 13.68 2.72 -1.05
N SER A 161 14.95 2.29 -1.04
CA SER A 161 15.62 1.75 -2.22
C SER A 161 15.01 0.43 -2.70
N ILE A 162 14.35 -0.34 -1.83
CA ILE A 162 13.65 -1.57 -2.23
C ILE A 162 12.53 -1.24 -3.22
N ILE A 163 11.63 -0.31 -2.90
CA ILE A 163 10.50 0.03 -3.78
C ILE A 163 10.96 0.77 -5.04
N LEU A 164 11.91 1.71 -4.89
CA LEU A 164 12.44 2.45 -6.03
C LEU A 164 13.26 1.55 -6.96
N GLY A 165 14.05 0.62 -6.40
CA GLY A 165 14.78 -0.39 -7.17
C GLY A 165 13.82 -1.33 -7.89
N THR A 166 12.76 -1.80 -7.22
CA THR A 166 11.71 -2.60 -7.86
C THR A 166 11.06 -1.85 -9.02
N ALA A 167 10.69 -0.58 -8.82
CA ALA A 167 10.12 0.25 -9.88
C ALA A 167 11.08 0.43 -11.07
N THR A 168 12.39 0.59 -10.81
CA THR A 168 13.42 0.66 -11.87
C THR A 168 13.53 -0.65 -12.65
N VAL A 169 13.54 -1.79 -11.96
CA VAL A 169 13.53 -3.11 -12.62
C VAL A 169 12.27 -3.27 -13.47
N MET A 170 11.09 -2.88 -12.96
CA MET A 170 9.85 -2.94 -13.73
C MET A 170 9.88 -2.01 -14.95
N LEU A 171 10.48 -0.82 -14.85
CA LEU A 171 10.67 0.06 -16.00
C LEU A 171 11.52 -0.60 -17.10
N VAL A 172 12.62 -1.26 -16.74
CA VAL A 172 13.46 -2.00 -17.68
C VAL A 172 12.70 -3.16 -18.32
N LEU A 173 11.96 -3.93 -17.51
CA LEU A 173 11.13 -5.01 -18.03
C LEU A 173 10.03 -4.49 -18.98
N ASN A 174 9.42 -3.35 -18.68
CA ASN A 174 8.44 -2.72 -19.55
C ASN A 174 9.02 -2.33 -20.91
N LEU A 175 10.27 -1.87 -20.96
CA LEU A 175 10.96 -1.57 -22.22
C LEU A 175 11.23 -2.83 -23.06
N ILE A 176 11.55 -3.95 -22.40
CA ILE A 176 11.89 -5.23 -23.08
C ILE A 176 10.60 -5.93 -23.55
N LEU A 177 9.58 -5.99 -22.67
CA LEU A 177 8.37 -6.79 -22.85
C LEU A 177 7.18 -6.01 -23.45
N ASP A 178 7.33 -4.71 -23.70
CA ASP A 178 6.26 -3.80 -24.14
C ASP A 178 5.03 -3.83 -23.19
N THR A 179 5.29 -3.82 -21.89
CA THR A 179 4.29 -3.85 -20.83
C THR A 179 4.21 -2.53 -20.07
N SER A 180 3.32 -2.43 -19.08
CA SER A 180 3.14 -1.24 -18.23
C SER A 180 3.15 -1.54 -16.73
N PHE A 181 4.00 -2.47 -16.31
CA PHE A 181 4.15 -2.81 -14.89
C PHE A 181 4.47 -1.58 -14.04
N PHE A 182 3.88 -1.49 -12.86
CA PHE A 182 3.94 -0.34 -11.96
C PHE A 182 3.41 0.97 -12.59
N GLY A 183 2.60 0.86 -13.65
CA GLY A 183 2.10 2.01 -14.39
C GLY A 183 3.20 2.79 -15.14
N LEU A 184 4.38 2.20 -15.33
CA LEU A 184 5.56 2.82 -15.93
C LEU A 184 5.73 2.33 -17.36
N SER A 185 5.04 2.90 -18.34
CA SER A 185 5.30 2.61 -19.76
C SER A 185 5.98 3.80 -20.43
N LEU A 186 7.10 3.57 -21.12
CA LEU A 186 7.76 4.59 -21.94
C LEU A 186 7.23 4.63 -23.40
N ARG A 187 6.41 3.65 -23.80
CA ARG A 187 5.85 3.56 -25.16
C ARG A 187 4.40 4.03 -25.27
N GLY A 188 3.88 4.72 -24.26
CA GLY A 188 2.55 5.36 -24.31
C GLY A 188 1.35 4.43 -24.21
N LYS A 189 1.53 3.11 -24.17
CA LYS A 189 0.44 2.15 -24.01
C LYS A 189 0.10 1.98 -22.51
N HIS A 190 -1.17 2.27 -22.15
CA HIS A 190 -1.75 1.96 -20.84
C HIS A 190 -1.00 2.53 -19.60
N ASN A 191 -0.36 3.68 -19.74
CA ASN A 191 0.20 4.36 -18.59
C ASN A 191 -0.89 5.15 -17.88
N ILE A 192 -1.29 4.73 -16.69
CA ILE A 192 -2.32 5.40 -15.88
C ILE A 192 -1.99 6.88 -15.66
N TYR A 193 -0.71 7.24 -15.59
CA TYR A 193 -0.25 8.59 -15.33
C TYR A 193 -0.17 9.47 -16.58
N ASN A 194 -0.01 8.90 -17.79
CA ASN A 194 0.02 9.67 -19.05
C ASN A 194 -1.27 10.43 -19.27
N ASN A 195 -2.41 9.82 -18.95
CA ASN A 195 -3.72 10.46 -19.18
C ASN A 195 -4.08 11.50 -18.11
N ILE A 196 -3.37 11.52 -16.96
CA ILE A 196 -3.69 12.41 -15.83
C ILE A 196 -2.75 13.61 -15.78
N LEU A 197 -1.47 13.42 -16.07
CA LEU A 197 -0.44 14.43 -15.86
C LEU A 197 0.18 14.94 -17.14
N THR A 198 0.44 14.08 -18.13
CA THR A 198 1.08 14.46 -19.40
C THR A 198 1.03 13.28 -20.40
N ASP A 199 1.01 13.60 -21.68
CA ASP A 199 1.12 12.60 -22.77
C ASP A 199 2.57 12.13 -23.00
N ASN A 200 3.55 12.77 -22.36
CA ASN A 200 4.95 12.42 -22.47
C ASN A 200 5.32 11.35 -21.45
N SER A 201 5.61 10.14 -21.93
CA SER A 201 5.93 8.97 -21.09
C SER A 201 7.18 9.14 -20.23
N TYR A 202 8.20 9.86 -20.69
CA TYR A 202 9.42 10.14 -19.92
C TYR A 202 9.14 11.09 -18.76
N VAL A 203 8.35 12.14 -19.02
CA VAL A 203 7.93 13.09 -17.98
C VAL A 203 7.04 12.39 -16.96
N SER A 204 6.13 11.52 -17.40
CA SER A 204 5.29 10.71 -16.51
C SER A 204 6.12 9.80 -15.60
N ALA A 205 7.13 9.12 -16.14
CA ALA A 205 8.03 8.28 -15.34
C ALA A 205 8.81 9.12 -14.32
N LEU A 206 9.34 10.28 -14.71
CA LEU A 206 10.02 11.21 -13.80
C LEU A 206 9.10 11.68 -12.68
N LEU A 207 7.87 12.09 -13.00
CA LEU A 207 6.87 12.53 -12.02
C LEU A 207 6.49 11.40 -11.06
N TYR A 208 6.40 10.16 -11.56
CA TYR A 208 6.20 8.99 -10.70
C TYR A 208 7.32 8.85 -9.67
N TYR A 209 8.60 8.90 -10.09
CA TYR A 209 9.74 8.79 -9.18
C TYR A 209 9.80 9.94 -8.18
N LEU A 210 9.52 11.15 -8.60
CA LEU A 210 9.46 12.31 -7.70
C LEU A 210 8.30 12.19 -6.72
N GLY A 211 7.12 11.82 -7.19
CA GLY A 211 5.95 11.56 -6.35
C GLY A 211 6.18 10.46 -5.32
N ALA A 212 6.78 9.34 -5.74
CA ALA A 212 7.14 8.25 -4.83
C ALA A 212 8.12 8.71 -3.74
N ARG A 213 9.13 9.51 -4.08
CA ARG A 213 10.06 10.10 -3.09
C ARG A 213 9.36 11.02 -2.11
N VAL A 214 8.48 11.90 -2.59
CA VAL A 214 7.68 12.79 -1.73
C VAL A 214 6.82 11.96 -0.77
N MET A 215 6.14 10.92 -1.27
CA MET A 215 5.29 10.06 -0.44
C MET A 215 6.10 9.29 0.61
N LEU A 216 7.29 8.79 0.27
CA LEU A 216 8.17 8.13 1.24
C LEU A 216 8.70 9.12 2.29
N PHE A 217 8.98 10.37 1.91
CA PHE A 217 9.36 11.42 2.85
C PHE A 217 8.22 11.80 3.81
N LEU A 218 7.01 11.98 3.29
CA LEU A 218 5.81 12.20 4.12
C LEU A 218 5.57 11.01 5.05
N GLY A 219 5.75 9.79 4.56
CA GLY A 219 5.74 8.58 5.37
C GLY A 219 6.76 8.61 6.50
N PHE A 220 7.99 9.04 6.22
CA PHE A 220 9.03 9.18 7.26
C PHE A 220 8.65 10.21 8.34
N LEU A 221 8.07 11.34 7.96
CA LEU A 221 7.55 12.34 8.91
C LEU A 221 6.41 11.75 9.75
N ALA A 222 5.48 11.01 9.14
CA ALA A 222 4.42 10.31 9.85
C ALA A 222 4.98 9.25 10.81
N CYS A 223 5.99 8.47 10.39
CA CYS A 223 6.68 7.53 11.26
C CYS A 223 7.26 8.22 12.50
N LYS A 224 7.92 9.37 12.33
CA LYS A 224 8.44 10.16 13.47
C LYS A 224 7.32 10.64 14.38
N PHE A 225 6.19 11.09 13.81
CA PHE A 225 5.04 11.51 14.59
C PHE A 225 4.47 10.37 15.45
N PHE A 226 4.23 9.20 14.86
CA PHE A 226 3.67 8.05 15.57
C PHE A 226 4.66 7.36 16.52
N SER A 227 5.97 7.59 16.38
CA SER A 227 7.00 7.03 17.26
C SER A 227 7.18 7.77 18.58
N LYS A 228 6.58 8.97 18.76
CA LYS A 228 6.62 9.72 20.01
C LYS A 228 6.07 8.88 21.16
N GLU A 229 6.65 9.03 22.36
CA GLU A 229 6.33 8.19 23.53
C GLU A 229 4.84 8.15 23.88
N ARG A 230 4.14 9.29 23.77
CA ARG A 230 2.69 9.37 24.01
C ARG A 230 1.84 8.45 23.12
N PHE A 231 2.39 8.01 21.98
CA PHE A 231 1.74 7.11 21.04
C PHE A 231 2.33 5.71 21.05
N ALA A 232 3.42 5.47 21.77
CA ALA A 232 4.04 4.16 21.85
C ALA A 232 3.12 3.17 22.58
N ILE A 233 3.08 1.95 22.06
CA ILE A 233 2.48 0.83 22.76
C ILE A 233 3.47 0.38 23.83
N THR A 234 3.12 0.53 25.11
CA THR A 234 3.95 0.03 26.19
C THR A 234 4.05 -1.49 26.10
N LYS A 235 5.26 -2.00 25.87
CA LYS A 235 5.57 -3.42 26.11
C LYS A 235 5.40 -3.66 27.61
N LYS A 236 4.25 -4.19 28.05
CA LYS A 236 4.26 -4.97 29.28
C LYS A 236 5.09 -6.20 28.94
N ALA A 237 6.22 -6.32 29.64
CA ALA A 237 7.17 -7.40 29.47
C ALA A 237 6.45 -8.74 29.31
N GLU A 238 6.73 -9.45 28.22
CA GLU A 238 6.58 -10.89 28.16
C GLU A 238 7.57 -11.43 29.24
N LYS A 239 7.09 -11.54 30.46
CA LYS A 239 7.69 -12.39 31.48
C LYS A 239 7.06 -13.75 31.38
#